data_33fa31c5c73ae2bafdb82a45f23da03d
#
_entry.id   33fa31c5c73ae2bafdb82a45f23da03d
#
_cell.length_a   1.000
_cell.length_b   1.000
_cell.length_c   1.000
_cell.angle_alpha   90.00
_cell.angle_beta   90.00
_cell.angle_gamma   90.00
#
_symmetry.space_group_name_H-M   'P 1'
#
loop_
_entity.id
_entity.type
_entity.pdbx_description
1 polymer ?
#
loop_
_entity_poly.entity_id
_entity_poly.type
_entity_poly.pdbx_seq_one_letter_code
_entity_poly.pdbx_strand_id
1 'polypeptide(L)'
;MADSIRTQIIAALKLRAADILATKGFQTSIGTNVFLARKPNKQLPAVVVKPGRESNSPEYGENILTMDVDVSGFMAFGSSDPELIAEKILADLLEAFTGNEIVYTFEDGETEIEVGDTLTGDDTGATAYVAAVSVSSGTWLGEDAAGTVRVRRITGTGFGLEAVTVGGADAAAITGGTEYDANALSCGGLAESIVYTEGGAEDWPEDGQTVAGSNARLSIAYRTKTGNPYSQ
;
A
#
# COMPACT_ATOMS: atom_id res chain seq x y z
N MET A 1 5.59 13.44 24.65
CA MET A 1 4.45 14.20 24.12
C MET A 1 3.86 13.34 23.02
N ALA A 2 2.55 13.07 23.05
CA ALA A 2 1.93 12.26 21.99
C ALA A 2 1.89 13.07 20.68
N ASP A 3 2.07 12.41 19.53
CA ASP A 3 1.93 13.04 18.23
C ASP A 3 0.46 13.29 17.90
N SER A 4 0.15 14.38 17.20
CA SER A 4 -1.21 14.63 16.73
C SER A 4 -1.68 13.54 15.76
N ILE A 5 -2.99 13.31 15.66
CA ILE A 5 -3.57 12.35 14.71
C ILE A 5 -3.05 12.62 13.29
N ARG A 6 -3.03 13.88 12.87
CA ARG A 6 -2.44 14.28 11.58
C ARG A 6 -0.99 13.81 11.41
N THR A 7 -0.14 14.01 12.43
CA THR A 7 1.28 13.60 12.38
C THR A 7 1.39 12.07 12.25
N GLN A 8 0.56 11.33 12.98
CA GLN A 8 0.54 9.87 12.93
C GLN A 8 0.09 9.36 11.55
N ILE A 9 -0.93 9.98 10.94
CA ILE A 9 -1.36 9.66 9.57
C ILE A 9 -0.20 9.89 8.58
N ILE A 10 0.47 11.04 8.66
CA ILE A 10 1.62 11.35 7.78
C ILE A 10 2.75 10.34 7.97
N ALA A 11 3.03 9.91 9.21
CA ALA A 11 4.03 8.88 9.48
C ALA A 11 3.64 7.52 8.87
N ALA A 12 2.36 7.13 8.96
CA ALA A 12 1.85 5.91 8.35
C ALA A 12 1.95 5.95 6.82
N LEU A 13 1.58 7.07 6.18
CA LEU A 13 1.75 7.24 4.73
C LEU A 13 3.23 7.13 4.31
N LYS A 14 4.14 7.67 5.11
CA LYS A 14 5.58 7.54 4.85
C LYS A 14 6.05 6.09 4.92
N LEU A 15 5.58 5.33 5.90
CA LEU A 15 5.88 3.89 6.01
C LEU A 15 5.31 3.14 4.82
N ARG A 16 4.08 3.43 4.42
CA ARG A 16 3.45 2.82 3.25
C ARG A 16 4.19 3.14 1.96
N ALA A 17 4.66 4.38 1.79
CA ALA A 17 5.50 4.76 0.64
C ALA A 17 6.81 3.96 0.57
N ALA A 18 7.41 3.63 1.72
CA ALA A 18 8.64 2.83 1.77
C ALA A 18 8.42 1.35 1.37
N ASP A 19 7.17 0.90 1.33
CA ASP A 19 6.82 -0.44 0.86
C ASP A 19 6.76 -0.57 -0.67
N ILE A 20 6.81 0.54 -1.42
CA ILE A 20 6.78 0.52 -2.88
C ILE A 20 8.14 0.04 -3.42
N LEU A 21 8.34 -1.27 -3.40
CA LEU A 21 9.56 -1.95 -3.83
C LEU A 21 9.22 -3.09 -4.78
N ALA A 22 10.02 -3.27 -5.83
CA ALA A 22 9.85 -4.39 -6.77
C ALA A 22 9.93 -5.76 -6.05
N THR A 23 10.74 -5.87 -5.00
CA THR A 23 10.82 -7.06 -4.14
C THR A 23 9.55 -7.32 -3.33
N LYS A 24 8.65 -6.36 -3.24
CA LYS A 24 7.33 -6.47 -2.64
C LYS A 24 6.22 -6.46 -3.69
N GLY A 25 6.56 -6.71 -4.98
CA GLY A 25 5.67 -6.89 -6.10
C GLY A 25 5.11 -5.61 -6.72
N PHE A 26 5.64 -4.47 -6.40
CA PHE A 26 5.39 -3.26 -7.16
C PHE A 26 6.18 -3.28 -8.48
N GLN A 27 5.76 -2.48 -9.45
CA GLN A 27 6.46 -2.40 -10.74
C GLN A 27 7.77 -1.63 -10.64
N THR A 28 7.89 -0.77 -9.63
CA THR A 28 9.03 0.10 -9.40
C THR A 28 9.58 -0.07 -7.97
N SER A 29 10.73 0.54 -7.69
CA SER A 29 11.31 0.59 -6.35
C SER A 29 11.44 2.03 -5.85
N ILE A 30 10.44 2.88 -6.15
CA ILE A 30 10.47 4.29 -5.74
C ILE A 30 10.48 4.48 -4.22
N GLY A 31 9.99 3.50 -3.45
CA GLY A 31 10.02 3.50 -1.99
C GLY A 31 11.41 3.40 -1.34
N THR A 32 12.48 3.19 -2.14
CA THR A 32 13.86 3.10 -1.62
C THR A 32 14.25 4.34 -0.80
N ASN A 33 13.83 5.52 -1.24
CA ASN A 33 14.03 6.77 -0.50
C ASN A 33 12.69 7.47 -0.33
N VAL A 34 12.29 7.79 0.91
CA VAL A 34 11.03 8.48 1.20
C VAL A 34 11.27 9.78 1.93
N PHE A 35 10.79 10.87 1.35
CA PHE A 35 10.94 12.22 1.86
C PHE A 35 9.60 12.84 2.24
N LEU A 36 9.60 13.67 3.28
CA LEU A 36 8.45 14.48 3.66
C LEU A 36 8.64 15.94 3.18
N ALA A 37 7.66 16.46 2.45
CA ALA A 37 7.51 17.87 2.09
C ALA A 37 8.69 18.54 1.34
N ARG A 38 9.70 17.79 0.90
CA ARG A 38 10.88 18.33 0.22
C ARG A 38 11.16 17.58 -1.07
N LYS A 39 11.73 18.27 -2.05
CA LYS A 39 12.26 17.61 -3.25
C LYS A 39 13.35 16.61 -2.85
N PRO A 40 13.39 15.43 -3.48
CA PRO A 40 14.45 14.48 -3.23
C PRO A 40 15.79 15.12 -3.57
N ASN A 41 16.71 15.08 -2.64
CA ASN A 41 18.03 15.69 -2.81
C ASN A 41 18.92 14.76 -3.66
N LYS A 42 18.58 14.62 -4.96
CA LYS A 42 19.29 13.79 -5.96
C LYS A 42 19.40 12.30 -5.62
N GLN A 43 18.69 11.80 -4.61
CA GLN A 43 18.65 10.37 -4.28
C GLN A 43 17.44 9.74 -4.97
N LEU A 44 17.70 9.07 -6.08
CA LEU A 44 16.70 8.32 -6.84
C LEU A 44 16.96 6.82 -6.72
N PRO A 45 15.97 5.97 -6.81
CA PRO A 45 14.52 6.29 -6.90
C PRO A 45 13.96 6.84 -5.57
N ALA A 46 12.87 7.59 -5.63
CA ALA A 46 12.33 8.28 -4.46
C ALA A 46 10.82 8.49 -4.50
N VAL A 47 10.21 8.55 -3.31
CA VAL A 47 8.85 9.06 -3.09
C VAL A 47 8.90 10.31 -2.21
N VAL A 48 8.10 11.30 -2.56
CA VAL A 48 7.89 12.51 -1.75
C VAL A 48 6.45 12.54 -1.29
N VAL A 49 6.22 12.50 0.01
CA VAL A 49 4.90 12.68 0.63
C VAL A 49 4.81 14.13 1.10
N LYS A 50 3.88 14.90 0.55
CA LYS A 50 3.71 16.34 0.83
C LYS A 50 2.31 16.60 1.38
N PRO A 51 2.15 16.68 2.70
CA PRO A 51 0.89 17.09 3.30
C PRO A 51 0.52 18.53 2.87
N GLY A 52 -0.71 18.65 2.39
CA GLY A 52 -1.27 19.92 1.93
C GLY A 52 -2.16 20.61 2.96
N ARG A 53 -3.19 21.27 2.45
CA ARG A 53 -4.18 21.98 3.25
C ARG A 53 -5.10 21.02 3.97
N GLU A 54 -5.67 21.51 5.05
CA GLU A 54 -6.67 20.81 5.84
C GLU A 54 -7.90 21.70 5.95
N SER A 55 -9.07 21.12 5.75
CA SER A 55 -10.35 21.73 6.00
C SER A 55 -11.02 21.06 7.20
N ASN A 56 -11.80 21.82 7.96
CA ASN A 56 -12.55 21.33 9.10
C ASN A 56 -14.04 21.54 8.86
N SER A 57 -14.82 20.48 9.06
CA SER A 57 -16.28 20.50 9.12
C SER A 57 -16.68 20.10 10.55
N PRO A 58 -16.91 21.09 11.45
CA PRO A 58 -17.19 20.78 12.85
C PRO A 58 -18.55 20.12 13.01
N GLU A 59 -18.57 19.03 13.78
CA GLU A 59 -19.78 18.38 14.28
C GLU A 59 -19.83 18.51 15.82
N TYR A 60 -20.97 18.16 16.42
CA TYR A 60 -21.15 18.28 17.85
C TYR A 60 -20.15 17.38 18.61
N GLY A 61 -19.16 18.00 19.27
CA GLY A 61 -18.14 17.33 20.05
C GLY A 61 -16.92 16.83 19.26
N GLU A 62 -16.95 16.87 17.91
CA GLU A 62 -15.88 16.36 17.05
C GLU A 62 -15.55 17.34 15.92
N ASN A 63 -14.36 17.23 15.39
CA ASN A 63 -13.96 17.86 14.14
C ASN A 63 -13.80 16.78 13.08
N ILE A 64 -14.52 16.92 11.98
CA ILE A 64 -14.28 16.13 10.76
C ILE A 64 -13.28 16.91 9.93
N LEU A 65 -12.11 16.35 9.77
CA LEU A 65 -10.99 16.97 9.08
C LEU A 65 -10.76 16.26 7.75
N THR A 66 -10.51 17.04 6.71
CA THR A 66 -10.09 16.53 5.41
C THR A 66 -8.75 17.16 5.03
N MET A 67 -7.74 16.33 4.86
CA MET A 67 -6.38 16.73 4.51
C MET A 67 -6.06 16.28 3.08
N ASP A 68 -5.58 17.21 2.26
CA ASP A 68 -4.98 16.87 0.98
C ASP A 68 -3.54 16.44 1.18
N VAL A 69 -3.11 15.40 0.46
CA VAL A 69 -1.72 14.94 0.45
C VAL A 69 -1.31 14.69 -0.99
N ASP A 70 -0.26 15.38 -1.45
CA ASP A 70 0.38 15.06 -2.72
C ASP A 70 1.47 14.00 -2.49
N VAL A 71 1.45 12.94 -3.25
CA VAL A 71 2.48 11.89 -3.24
C VAL A 71 3.08 11.80 -4.63
N SER A 72 4.37 12.10 -4.75
CA SER A 72 5.09 12.08 -6.02
C SER A 72 6.18 11.02 -5.99
N GLY A 73 6.24 10.17 -7.02
CA GLY A 73 7.29 9.18 -7.23
C GLY A 73 8.23 9.60 -8.34
N PHE A 74 9.51 9.31 -8.18
CA PHE A 74 10.55 9.66 -9.14
C PHE A 74 11.57 8.54 -9.31
N MET A 75 11.96 8.24 -10.55
CA MET A 75 13.08 7.36 -10.84
C MET A 75 13.78 7.72 -12.15
N ALA A 76 15.03 7.28 -12.27
CA ALA A 76 15.75 7.40 -13.54
C ALA A 76 15.17 6.41 -14.56
N PHE A 77 14.95 6.86 -15.80
CA PHE A 77 14.39 6.00 -16.85
C PHE A 77 15.45 5.37 -17.77
N GLY A 78 16.71 5.83 -17.73
CA GLY A 78 17.79 5.27 -18.54
C GLY A 78 17.49 5.29 -20.04
N SER A 79 17.41 4.10 -20.65
CA SER A 79 17.01 3.91 -22.05
C SER A 79 15.54 3.58 -22.25
N SER A 80 14.74 3.52 -21.17
CA SER A 80 13.31 3.22 -21.21
C SER A 80 12.51 4.46 -21.61
N ASP A 81 11.27 4.24 -22.07
CA ASP A 81 10.33 5.32 -22.33
C ASP A 81 9.93 6.01 -21.02
N PRO A 82 10.15 7.32 -20.88
CA PRO A 82 9.82 8.04 -19.66
C PRO A 82 8.31 8.07 -19.36
N GLU A 83 7.45 8.10 -20.37
CA GLU A 83 5.99 8.08 -20.19
C GLU A 83 5.55 6.73 -19.61
N LEU A 84 6.08 5.63 -20.14
CA LEU A 84 5.78 4.29 -19.60
C LEU A 84 6.26 4.12 -18.15
N ILE A 85 7.40 4.72 -17.80
CA ILE A 85 7.89 4.72 -16.42
C ILE A 85 6.99 5.58 -15.52
N ALA A 86 6.54 6.74 -15.98
CA ALA A 86 5.62 7.60 -15.24
C ALA A 86 4.29 6.88 -14.95
N GLU A 87 3.74 6.15 -15.93
CA GLU A 87 2.53 5.35 -15.75
C GLU A 87 2.72 4.21 -14.73
N LYS A 88 3.87 3.53 -14.74
CA LYS A 88 4.18 2.50 -13.74
C LYS A 88 4.28 3.09 -12.34
N ILE A 89 4.90 4.27 -12.21
CA ILE A 89 4.98 5.00 -10.94
C ILE A 89 3.57 5.34 -10.44
N LEU A 90 2.70 5.87 -11.31
CA LEU A 90 1.33 6.22 -10.95
C LEU A 90 0.56 4.98 -10.48
N ALA A 91 0.66 3.87 -11.23
CA ALA A 91 0.01 2.61 -10.86
C ALA A 91 0.48 2.11 -9.48
N ASP A 92 1.77 2.15 -9.19
CA ASP A 92 2.33 1.77 -7.90
C ASP A 92 1.86 2.70 -6.76
N LEU A 93 1.79 4.02 -7.01
CA LEU A 93 1.24 4.96 -6.02
C LEU A 93 -0.23 4.68 -5.72
N LEU A 94 -1.05 4.44 -6.75
CA LEU A 94 -2.46 4.11 -6.57
C LEU A 94 -2.63 2.79 -5.83
N GLU A 95 -1.91 1.75 -6.22
CA GLU A 95 -1.95 0.46 -5.53
C GLU A 95 -1.51 0.58 -4.06
N ALA A 96 -0.47 1.36 -3.78
CA ALA A 96 0.03 1.53 -2.43
C ALA A 96 -0.96 2.27 -1.51
N PHE A 97 -1.64 3.29 -2.00
CA PHE A 97 -2.44 4.17 -1.14
C PHE A 97 -3.95 3.96 -1.22
N THR A 98 -4.44 3.30 -2.28
CA THR A 98 -5.89 3.08 -2.49
C THR A 98 -6.23 1.63 -2.86
N GLY A 99 -5.24 0.76 -3.02
CA GLY A 99 -5.45 -0.65 -3.34
C GLY A 99 -6.03 -1.44 -2.17
N ASN A 100 -6.90 -2.40 -2.47
CA ASN A 100 -7.43 -3.32 -1.47
C ASN A 100 -6.42 -4.42 -1.18
N GLU A 101 -6.19 -4.66 0.10
CA GLU A 101 -5.40 -5.80 0.59
C GLU A 101 -6.27 -6.64 1.54
N ILE A 102 -6.10 -7.94 1.53
CA ILE A 102 -6.77 -8.86 2.46
C ILE A 102 -5.70 -9.71 3.16
N VAL A 103 -5.87 -9.93 4.45
CA VAL A 103 -5.09 -10.94 5.20
C VAL A 103 -5.94 -12.19 5.33
N TYR A 104 -5.44 -13.27 4.78
CA TYR A 104 -6.00 -14.59 4.99
C TYR A 104 -5.18 -15.33 6.04
N THR A 105 -5.88 -16.09 6.88
CA THR A 105 -5.27 -17.13 7.70
C THR A 105 -5.21 -18.43 6.90
N PHE A 106 -4.11 -19.16 7.04
CA PHE A 106 -3.94 -20.44 6.38
C PHE A 106 -3.43 -21.50 7.36
N GLU A 107 -3.71 -22.75 7.04
CA GLU A 107 -3.23 -23.97 7.69
C GLU A 107 -2.82 -24.99 6.62
N ASP A 108 -2.26 -26.11 7.07
CA ASP A 108 -1.85 -27.24 6.21
C ASP A 108 -1.00 -26.79 5.01
N GLY A 109 -0.02 -25.94 5.30
CA GLY A 109 0.86 -25.41 4.27
C GLY A 109 1.85 -26.46 3.76
N GLU A 110 1.72 -26.83 2.48
CA GLU A 110 2.51 -27.88 1.81
C GLU A 110 3.61 -27.28 0.93
N THR A 111 3.25 -26.36 0.04
CA THR A 111 4.20 -25.65 -0.81
C THR A 111 4.47 -24.26 -0.24
N GLU A 112 5.76 -23.90 -0.12
CA GLU A 112 6.15 -22.60 0.40
C GLU A 112 5.56 -21.45 -0.45
N ILE A 113 4.84 -20.57 0.23
CA ILE A 113 4.28 -19.35 -0.34
C ILE A 113 5.31 -18.23 -0.14
N GLU A 114 5.75 -17.61 -1.22
CA GLU A 114 6.71 -16.52 -1.19
C GLU A 114 6.05 -15.17 -1.56
N VAL A 115 6.67 -14.08 -1.11
CA VAL A 115 6.28 -12.73 -1.57
C VAL A 115 6.54 -12.63 -3.07
N GLY A 116 5.51 -12.28 -3.83
CA GLY A 116 5.59 -12.22 -5.28
C GLY A 116 4.81 -13.33 -6.00
N ASP A 117 4.44 -14.37 -5.28
CA ASP A 117 3.62 -15.45 -5.83
C ASP A 117 2.21 -14.97 -6.17
N THR A 118 1.58 -15.72 -7.06
CA THR A 118 0.14 -15.62 -7.33
C THR A 118 -0.55 -16.84 -6.75
N LEU A 119 -1.41 -16.62 -5.76
CA LEU A 119 -2.31 -17.64 -5.26
C LEU A 119 -3.51 -17.78 -6.18
N THR A 120 -3.99 -19.01 -6.35
CA THR A 120 -5.23 -19.30 -7.06
C THR A 120 -6.11 -20.18 -6.18
N GLY A 121 -7.35 -19.76 -5.95
CA GLY A 121 -8.34 -20.52 -5.19
C GLY A 121 -8.90 -21.67 -6.02
N ASP A 122 -8.97 -22.86 -5.44
CA ASP A 122 -9.43 -24.06 -6.15
C ASP A 122 -10.92 -24.02 -6.47
N ASP A 123 -11.73 -23.54 -5.54
CA ASP A 123 -13.19 -23.50 -5.69
C ASP A 123 -13.66 -22.23 -6.41
N THR A 124 -13.10 -21.09 -6.04
CA THR A 124 -13.53 -19.78 -6.56
C THR A 124 -12.86 -19.43 -7.89
N GLY A 125 -11.69 -20.00 -8.18
CA GLY A 125 -10.83 -19.56 -9.28
C GLY A 125 -10.31 -18.13 -9.13
N ALA A 126 -10.49 -17.52 -7.94
CA ALA A 126 -9.97 -16.22 -7.64
C ALA A 126 -8.43 -16.26 -7.66
N THR A 127 -7.82 -15.16 -8.10
CA THR A 127 -6.36 -15.01 -8.01
C THR A 127 -5.99 -13.82 -7.16
N ALA A 128 -4.87 -13.89 -6.46
CA ALA A 128 -4.36 -12.78 -5.69
C ALA A 128 -2.83 -12.82 -5.62
N TYR A 129 -2.23 -11.63 -5.56
CA TYR A 129 -0.78 -11.47 -5.47
C TYR A 129 -0.33 -11.42 -4.01
N VAL A 130 0.68 -12.21 -3.66
CA VAL A 130 1.23 -12.28 -2.30
C VAL A 130 2.10 -11.06 -1.99
N ALA A 131 1.67 -10.26 -1.03
CA ALA A 131 2.38 -9.07 -0.56
C ALA A 131 3.22 -9.32 0.70
N ALA A 132 2.81 -10.26 1.55
CA ALA A 132 3.58 -10.70 2.72
C ALA A 132 3.10 -12.07 3.18
N VAL A 133 3.98 -12.83 3.80
CA VAL A 133 3.69 -14.12 4.45
C VAL A 133 4.28 -14.11 5.85
N SER A 134 3.56 -14.68 6.81
CA SER A 134 4.05 -14.88 8.17
C SER A 134 3.60 -16.25 8.67
N VAL A 135 4.57 -17.15 8.83
CA VAL A 135 4.33 -18.47 9.43
C VAL A 135 4.37 -18.30 10.95
N SER A 136 3.31 -18.73 11.62
CA SER A 136 3.16 -18.67 13.08
C SER A 136 3.43 -20.00 13.76
N SER A 137 3.24 -21.12 13.05
CA SER A 137 3.50 -22.50 13.54
C SER A 137 3.72 -23.43 12.37
N GLY A 138 4.30 -24.61 12.65
CA GLY A 138 4.64 -25.60 11.63
C GLY A 138 5.78 -25.15 10.72
N THR A 139 5.96 -25.90 9.64
CA THR A 139 6.97 -25.63 8.60
C THR A 139 6.47 -26.11 7.25
N TRP A 140 6.87 -25.47 6.17
CA TRP A 140 6.55 -25.91 4.81
C TRP A 140 7.06 -27.33 4.51
N LEU A 141 8.27 -27.65 5.00
CA LEU A 141 8.86 -28.98 4.82
C LEU A 141 8.10 -30.10 5.57
N GLY A 142 7.40 -29.72 6.66
CA GLY A 142 6.58 -30.64 7.45
C GLY A 142 5.16 -30.77 6.93
N GLU A 143 4.80 -30.01 5.90
CA GLU A 143 3.45 -29.95 5.34
C GLU A 143 2.40 -29.56 6.39
N ASP A 144 2.82 -28.75 7.37
CA ASP A 144 1.99 -28.32 8.51
C ASP A 144 2.11 -26.83 8.81
N ALA A 145 2.65 -26.04 7.85
CA ALA A 145 2.79 -24.61 8.04
C ALA A 145 1.43 -23.93 8.21
N ALA A 146 1.32 -23.09 9.23
CA ALA A 146 0.13 -22.28 9.48
C ALA A 146 0.51 -20.84 9.82
N GLY A 147 -0.33 -19.89 9.39
CA GLY A 147 0.01 -18.49 9.56
C GLY A 147 -0.95 -17.54 8.89
N THR A 148 -0.39 -16.45 8.38
CA THR A 148 -1.14 -15.44 7.64
C THR A 148 -0.46 -15.09 6.34
N VAL A 149 -1.24 -14.89 5.30
CA VAL A 149 -0.80 -14.37 4.01
C VAL A 149 -1.56 -13.08 3.69
N ARG A 150 -0.83 -12.02 3.40
CA ARG A 150 -1.40 -10.75 2.95
C ARG A 150 -1.34 -10.69 1.43
N VAL A 151 -2.47 -10.44 0.82
CA VAL A 151 -2.61 -10.43 -0.63
C VAL A 151 -3.22 -9.13 -1.14
N ARG A 152 -2.98 -8.83 -2.39
CA ARG A 152 -3.53 -7.71 -3.15
C ARG A 152 -3.84 -8.10 -4.58
N ARG A 153 -4.38 -7.18 -5.41
CA ARG A 153 -4.80 -7.45 -6.79
C ARG A 153 -5.76 -8.64 -6.88
N ILE A 154 -6.69 -8.69 -5.95
CA ILE A 154 -7.62 -9.81 -5.81
C ILE A 154 -8.63 -9.76 -6.95
N THR A 155 -8.83 -10.90 -7.62
CA THR A 155 -9.86 -11.06 -8.65
C THR A 155 -11.12 -11.72 -8.08
N GLY A 156 -12.26 -11.49 -8.74
CA GLY A 156 -13.53 -12.07 -8.32
C GLY A 156 -13.96 -11.61 -6.92
N THR A 157 -14.44 -12.54 -6.12
CA THR A 157 -14.91 -12.31 -4.74
C THR A 157 -13.82 -12.55 -3.68
N GLY A 158 -12.58 -12.85 -4.11
CA GLY A 158 -11.52 -13.32 -3.23
C GLY A 158 -11.67 -14.79 -2.88
N PHE A 159 -10.81 -15.27 -1.97
CA PHE A 159 -10.82 -16.65 -1.51
C PHE A 159 -11.93 -16.88 -0.47
N GLY A 160 -12.61 -18.03 -0.60
CA GLY A 160 -13.45 -18.59 0.44
C GLY A 160 -12.63 -19.37 1.48
N LEU A 161 -13.31 -20.29 2.20
CA LEU A 161 -12.63 -21.33 2.99
C LEU A 161 -12.29 -22.47 2.02
N GLU A 162 -11.15 -22.40 1.37
CA GLU A 162 -10.78 -23.28 0.25
C GLU A 162 -9.27 -23.53 0.23
N ALA A 163 -8.85 -24.56 -0.50
CA ALA A 163 -7.46 -24.75 -0.84
C ALA A 163 -7.00 -23.70 -1.85
N VAL A 164 -5.74 -23.29 -1.73
CA VAL A 164 -5.08 -22.40 -2.68
C VAL A 164 -3.82 -23.03 -3.23
N THR A 165 -3.53 -22.71 -4.48
CA THR A 165 -2.36 -23.21 -5.21
C THR A 165 -1.39 -22.10 -5.56
N VAL A 166 -0.12 -22.44 -5.67
CA VAL A 166 0.96 -21.61 -6.22
C VAL A 166 1.54 -22.31 -7.44
N GLY A 167 1.45 -21.66 -8.61
CA GLY A 167 1.95 -22.27 -9.85
C GLY A 167 1.28 -23.59 -10.22
N GLY A 168 0.09 -23.88 -9.68
CA GLY A 168 -0.67 -25.13 -9.87
C GLY A 168 -0.30 -26.27 -8.92
N ALA A 169 0.56 -26.01 -7.92
CA ALA A 169 0.83 -26.94 -6.82
C ALA A 169 0.02 -26.54 -5.59
N ASP A 170 -0.53 -27.51 -4.85
CA ASP A 170 -1.23 -27.28 -3.60
C ASP A 170 -0.31 -26.54 -2.62
N ALA A 171 -0.79 -25.45 -2.06
CA ALA A 171 0.03 -24.59 -1.22
C ALA A 171 -0.47 -24.55 0.23
N ALA A 172 -1.75 -24.29 0.46
CA ALA A 172 -2.32 -24.20 1.81
C ALA A 172 -3.85 -24.21 1.75
N ALA A 173 -4.49 -24.43 2.91
CA ALA A 173 -5.92 -24.24 3.09
C ALA A 173 -6.21 -22.88 3.73
N ILE A 174 -7.04 -22.06 3.11
CA ILE A 174 -7.51 -20.80 3.67
C ILE A 174 -8.59 -21.07 4.70
N THR A 175 -8.38 -20.61 5.93
CA THR A 175 -9.28 -20.82 7.07
C THR A 175 -10.04 -19.57 7.52
N GLY A 176 -9.69 -18.42 6.96
CA GLY A 176 -10.37 -17.16 7.21
C GLY A 176 -9.74 -16.01 6.44
N GLY A 177 -10.48 -14.93 6.27
CA GLY A 177 -9.99 -13.71 5.65
C GLY A 177 -10.58 -12.49 6.34
N THR A 178 -9.73 -11.49 6.59
CA THR A 178 -10.15 -10.18 7.06
C THR A 178 -9.61 -9.15 6.08
N GLU A 179 -10.45 -8.18 5.71
CA GLU A 179 -9.90 -7.05 4.96
C GLU A 179 -8.65 -6.56 5.68
N TYR A 180 -7.54 -6.69 5.02
CA TYR A 180 -6.33 -6.03 5.44
C TYR A 180 -6.45 -4.65 4.96
N ASP A 181 -6.62 -4.10 5.58
CA ASP A 181 -6.57 -3.40 6.77
C ASP A 181 -7.35 -2.12 6.62
N ALA A 182 -8.35 -2.12 7.29
CA ALA A 182 -8.56 -0.85 7.94
C ALA A 182 -7.21 -0.15 8.24
N ASN A 183 -6.10 -0.80 8.51
CA ASN A 183 -4.84 -0.23 8.95
C ASN A 183 -3.90 0.28 7.84
N ALA A 184 -3.80 -0.33 6.68
CA ALA A 184 -3.01 0.22 5.58
C ALA A 184 -3.78 1.32 4.84
N LEU A 185 -5.10 1.11 4.64
CA LEU A 185 -6.00 2.08 4.01
C LEU A 185 -6.47 3.18 4.97
N SER A 186 -6.39 2.95 6.28
CA SER A 186 -6.82 3.90 7.31
C SER A 186 -5.69 4.40 8.19
N CYS A 187 -4.44 4.18 7.79
CA CYS A 187 -3.28 4.62 8.58
C CYS A 187 -3.34 4.15 10.05
N GLY A 188 -3.69 2.89 10.28
CA GLY A 188 -3.83 2.35 11.64
C GLY A 188 -5.18 2.64 12.31
N GLY A 189 -6.24 2.81 11.53
CA GLY A 189 -7.56 3.21 12.04
C GLY A 189 -7.70 4.70 12.31
N LEU A 190 -6.69 5.50 11.94
CA LEU A 190 -6.68 6.95 12.17
C LEU A 190 -7.40 7.73 11.08
N ALA A 191 -7.42 7.22 9.85
CA ALA A 191 -8.15 7.80 8.73
C ALA A 191 -9.46 7.04 8.49
N GLU A 192 -10.54 7.74 8.25
CA GLU A 192 -11.82 7.15 7.86
C GLU A 192 -11.85 6.78 6.37
N SER A 193 -11.14 7.55 5.55
CA SER A 193 -11.00 7.27 4.13
C SER A 193 -9.74 7.89 3.55
N ILE A 194 -9.17 7.22 2.55
CA ILE A 194 -8.12 7.75 1.68
C ILE A 194 -8.63 7.59 0.24
N VAL A 195 -8.82 8.70 -0.45
CA VAL A 195 -9.39 8.74 -1.80
C VAL A 195 -8.41 9.41 -2.75
N TYR A 196 -8.13 8.76 -3.87
CA TYR A 196 -7.42 9.38 -4.98
C TYR A 196 -8.33 10.40 -5.67
N THR A 197 -7.84 11.61 -5.88
CA THR A 197 -8.61 12.69 -6.48
C THR A 197 -8.11 13.08 -7.87
N GLU A 198 -6.80 13.16 -8.04
CA GLU A 198 -6.17 13.51 -9.31
C GLU A 198 -4.70 13.09 -9.33
N GLY A 199 -4.10 12.99 -10.49
CA GLY A 199 -2.67 12.72 -10.67
C GLY A 199 -2.32 12.47 -12.12
N GLY A 200 -1.05 12.18 -12.36
CA GLY A 200 -0.50 11.94 -13.68
C GLY A 200 1.00 12.12 -13.73
N ALA A 201 1.55 12.13 -14.95
CA ALA A 201 2.95 12.39 -15.15
C ALA A 201 3.34 13.76 -14.59
N GLU A 202 4.46 13.81 -13.90
CA GLU A 202 5.03 15.03 -13.33
C GLU A 202 6.28 15.42 -14.09
N ASP A 203 6.30 16.65 -14.59
CA ASP A 203 7.48 17.19 -15.27
C ASP A 203 8.62 17.40 -14.26
N TRP A 204 9.77 16.83 -14.56
CA TRP A 204 10.95 17.08 -13.74
C TRP A 204 11.45 18.52 -13.96
N PRO A 205 11.74 19.27 -12.91
CA PRO A 205 11.96 20.71 -13.00
C PRO A 205 13.28 21.15 -13.63
N GLU A 206 14.13 20.23 -14.06
CA GLU A 206 15.45 20.57 -14.63
C GLU A 206 15.64 19.93 -16.00
N ASP A 207 15.82 20.75 -17.05
CA ASP A 207 16.14 20.30 -18.37
C ASP A 207 17.41 19.42 -18.39
N GLY A 208 17.35 18.30 -19.11
CA GLY A 208 18.48 17.39 -19.32
C GLY A 208 18.67 16.32 -18.26
N GLN A 209 17.76 16.18 -17.29
CA GLN A 209 17.77 15.03 -16.38
C GLN A 209 16.97 13.87 -16.97
N THR A 210 17.54 12.66 -16.87
CA THR A 210 16.91 11.41 -17.29
C THR A 210 16.02 10.85 -16.16
N VAL A 211 15.03 11.62 -15.72
CA VAL A 211 14.14 11.29 -14.60
C VAL A 211 12.70 11.35 -15.05
N ALA A 212 11.95 10.28 -14.81
CA ALA A 212 10.51 10.23 -14.95
C ALA A 212 9.86 10.34 -13.57
N GLY A 213 8.71 10.99 -13.51
CA GLY A 213 7.93 11.14 -12.29
C GLY A 213 6.44 11.10 -12.54
N SER A 214 5.70 10.74 -11.50
CA SER A 214 4.25 10.88 -11.44
C SER A 214 3.82 11.30 -10.06
N ASN A 215 2.68 11.98 -10.00
CA ASN A 215 2.05 12.34 -8.74
C ASN A 215 0.65 11.74 -8.62
N ALA A 216 0.24 11.52 -7.37
CA ALA A 216 -1.11 11.20 -6.99
C ALA A 216 -1.53 12.15 -5.85
N ARG A 217 -2.67 12.82 -5.99
CA ARG A 217 -3.27 13.59 -4.91
C ARG A 217 -4.29 12.73 -4.19
N LEU A 218 -4.14 12.67 -2.89
CA LEU A 218 -5.02 11.94 -1.98
C LEU A 218 -5.80 12.92 -1.13
N SER A 219 -7.08 12.64 -0.93
CA SER A 219 -7.94 13.30 0.05
C SER A 219 -8.15 12.34 1.22
N ILE A 220 -7.77 12.75 2.43
CA ILE A 220 -7.77 11.91 3.63
C ILE A 220 -8.72 12.51 4.65
N ALA A 221 -9.81 11.79 4.94
CA ALA A 221 -10.75 12.17 5.97
C ALA A 221 -10.41 11.49 7.29
N TYR A 222 -10.48 12.22 8.40
CA TYR A 222 -10.23 11.72 9.75
C TYR A 222 -10.93 12.59 10.79
N ARG A 223 -11.06 12.06 12.02
CA ARG A 223 -11.71 12.79 13.12
C ARG A 223 -10.74 13.13 14.24
N THR A 224 -11.07 14.18 14.97
CA THR A 224 -10.46 14.51 16.26
C THR A 224 -11.52 15.05 17.19
N LYS A 225 -11.34 14.89 18.49
CA LYS A 225 -12.20 15.55 19.47
C LYS A 225 -12.00 17.06 19.42
N THR A 226 -13.08 17.81 19.59
CA THR A 226 -13.00 19.27 19.62
C THR A 226 -12.04 19.75 20.70
N GLY A 227 -11.04 20.53 20.29
CA GLY A 227 -9.99 21.06 21.18
C GLY A 227 -8.90 20.05 21.56
N ASN A 228 -8.95 18.81 21.03
CA ASN A 228 -7.92 17.80 21.28
C ASN A 228 -7.46 17.11 19.99
N PRO A 229 -6.40 17.62 19.32
CA PRO A 229 -5.89 17.03 18.08
C PRO A 229 -5.14 15.70 18.28
N TYR A 230 -5.04 15.21 19.51
CA TYR A 230 -4.28 14.00 19.88
C TYR A 230 -5.19 12.77 20.10
N SER A 231 -6.50 12.91 20.01
CA SER A 231 -7.45 11.83 20.21
C SER A 231 -8.62 11.90 19.23
N GLN A 232 -9.12 10.72 18.90
CA GLN A 232 -10.39 10.47 18.20
C GLN A 232 -11.48 10.10 19.21
#